data_b2d058b5e808a66999fa4bd153cbfa3f
#
_entry.id   b2d058b5e808a66999fa4bd153cbfa3f
#
_cell.length_a   1.000
_cell.length_b   1.000
_cell.length_c   1.000
_cell.angle_alpha   90.00
_cell.angle_beta   90.00
_cell.angle_gamma   90.00
#
_symmetry.space_group_name_H-M   'P 1'
#
loop_
_entity.id
_entity.type
_entity.pdbx_description
1 polymer ?
#
loop_
_entity_poly.entity_id
_entity_poly.type
_entity_poly.pdbx_seq_one_letter_code
_entity_poly.pdbx_strand_id
1 'polypeptide(L)'
;MANTNIEWLSMSDKSIISVIGQYIKHQRLTQNKTQAKTAEIAGINRWTMSKIENGEPISLISLIQILRALNLLDVLNIFKTQIQQSPLELAKLEKQKRQRASTNNDINKQNKSEW
;
A
#
# COMPACT_ATOMS: atom_id res chain seq x y z
N MET A 1 -27.96 1.46 5.59
CA MET A 1 -26.91 1.38 4.59
C MET A 1 -26.61 -0.05 4.24
N ALA A 2 -26.46 -0.32 2.98
CA ALA A 2 -26.12 -1.65 2.51
C ALA A 2 -24.79 -2.12 3.11
N ASN A 3 -24.73 -3.39 3.42
CA ASN A 3 -23.56 -4.01 3.98
C ASN A 3 -22.54 -4.23 2.85
N THR A 4 -21.59 -3.29 2.71
CA THR A 4 -20.66 -3.23 1.60
C THR A 4 -19.72 -4.43 1.50
N ASN A 5 -19.48 -5.13 2.59
CA ASN A 5 -18.55 -6.28 2.60
C ASN A 5 -19.06 -7.47 1.78
N ILE A 6 -20.36 -7.66 1.73
CA ILE A 6 -20.96 -8.76 0.95
C ILE A 6 -20.87 -8.47 -0.55
N GLU A 7 -20.97 -7.20 -0.92
CA GLU A 7 -20.91 -6.80 -2.31
C GLU A 7 -19.58 -7.09 -2.98
N TRP A 8 -18.47 -6.92 -2.26
CA TRP A 8 -17.14 -7.18 -2.80
C TRP A 8 -16.99 -8.61 -3.31
N LEU A 9 -17.49 -9.57 -2.56
CA LEU A 9 -17.37 -10.99 -2.94
C LEU A 9 -18.14 -11.32 -4.21
N SER A 10 -19.24 -10.62 -4.47
CA SER A 10 -20.08 -10.86 -5.64
C SER A 10 -19.68 -10.02 -6.85
N MET A 11 -18.77 -9.08 -6.68
CA MET A 11 -18.37 -8.18 -7.76
C MET A 11 -17.28 -8.79 -8.62
N SER A 12 -17.34 -8.53 -9.91
CA SER A 12 -16.26 -8.86 -10.82
C SER A 12 -15.05 -7.95 -10.57
N ASP A 13 -13.89 -8.37 -11.01
CA ASP A 13 -12.68 -7.56 -10.93
C ASP A 13 -12.89 -6.20 -11.61
N LYS A 14 -13.52 -6.21 -12.76
CA LYS A 14 -13.83 -4.98 -13.50
C LYS A 14 -14.72 -4.04 -12.69
N SER A 15 -15.72 -4.57 -12.02
CA SER A 15 -16.61 -3.78 -11.17
C SER A 15 -15.86 -3.17 -9.99
N ILE A 16 -14.96 -3.91 -9.38
CA ILE A 16 -14.13 -3.43 -8.28
C ILE A 16 -13.22 -2.28 -8.75
N ILE A 17 -12.60 -2.44 -9.91
CA ILE A 17 -11.77 -1.40 -10.52
C ILE A 17 -12.60 -0.14 -10.77
N SER A 18 -13.83 -0.28 -11.24
CA SER A 18 -14.73 0.84 -11.43
C SER A 18 -15.05 1.59 -10.13
N VAL A 19 -15.25 0.86 -9.04
CA VAL A 19 -15.48 1.46 -7.72
C VAL A 19 -14.25 2.28 -7.30
N ILE A 20 -13.06 1.77 -7.51
CA ILE A 20 -11.81 2.49 -7.21
C ILE A 20 -11.73 3.77 -8.05
N GLY A 21 -12.03 3.68 -9.34
CA GLY A 21 -12.04 4.83 -10.23
C GLY A 21 -13.03 5.92 -9.81
N GLN A 22 -14.22 5.51 -9.41
CA GLN A 22 -15.26 6.44 -8.91
C GLN A 22 -14.80 7.12 -7.61
N TYR A 23 -14.17 6.38 -6.72
CA TYR A 23 -13.63 6.94 -5.49
C TYR A 23 -12.59 8.02 -5.80
N ILE A 24 -11.66 7.75 -6.71
CA ILE A 24 -10.63 8.70 -7.11
C ILE A 24 -11.26 9.95 -7.72
N LYS A 25 -12.21 9.78 -8.62
CA LYS A 25 -12.92 10.90 -9.23
C LYS A 25 -13.63 11.76 -8.17
N HIS A 26 -14.33 11.11 -7.24
CA HIS A 26 -15.02 11.80 -6.17
C HIS A 26 -14.05 12.60 -5.30
N GLN A 27 -12.94 12.03 -4.91
CA GLN A 27 -11.94 12.70 -4.09
C GLN A 27 -11.31 13.87 -4.83
N ARG A 28 -11.02 13.69 -6.12
CA ARG A 28 -10.48 14.76 -6.96
C ARG A 28 -11.44 15.94 -7.03
N LEU A 29 -12.69 15.67 -7.29
CA LEU A 29 -13.73 16.72 -7.37
C LEU A 29 -13.95 17.41 -6.03
N THR A 30 -13.92 16.67 -4.94
CA THR A 30 -14.02 17.23 -3.59
C THR A 30 -12.88 18.22 -3.31
N GLN A 31 -11.70 17.95 -3.88
CA GLN A 31 -10.54 18.84 -3.72
C GLN A 31 -10.48 19.94 -4.79
N ASN A 32 -11.50 20.05 -5.63
CA ASN A 32 -11.56 21.04 -6.72
C ASN A 32 -10.38 20.95 -7.70
N LYS A 33 -9.91 19.73 -7.95
CA LYS A 33 -8.80 19.50 -8.87
C LYS A 33 -9.30 19.00 -10.21
N THR A 34 -8.70 19.47 -11.29
CA THR A 34 -8.97 18.96 -12.64
C THR A 34 -8.19 17.66 -12.86
N GLN A 35 -8.62 16.87 -13.86
CA GLN A 35 -7.86 15.70 -14.27
C GLN A 35 -6.44 16.08 -14.69
N ALA A 36 -6.32 17.16 -15.49
CA ALA A 36 -5.02 17.60 -15.96
C ALA A 36 -4.08 18.00 -14.82
N LYS A 37 -4.59 18.73 -13.83
CA LYS A 37 -3.79 19.17 -12.69
C LYS A 37 -3.36 17.98 -11.81
N THR A 38 -4.28 17.07 -11.55
CA THR A 38 -4.00 15.88 -10.76
C THR A 38 -2.96 14.99 -11.45
N ALA A 39 -3.11 14.81 -12.76
CA ALA A 39 -2.16 14.03 -13.55
C ALA A 39 -0.76 14.66 -13.52
N GLU A 40 -0.68 15.98 -13.64
CA GLU A 40 0.57 16.71 -13.56
C GLU A 40 1.27 16.48 -12.22
N ILE A 41 0.55 16.63 -11.11
CA ILE A 41 1.10 16.42 -9.77
C ILE A 41 1.53 14.96 -9.59
N ALA A 42 0.73 14.02 -10.12
CA ALA A 42 1.03 12.59 -10.00
C ALA A 42 2.19 12.14 -10.90
N GLY A 43 2.58 12.94 -11.89
CA GLY A 43 3.61 12.54 -12.83
C GLY A 43 3.14 11.55 -13.88
N ILE A 44 1.85 11.56 -14.20
CA ILE A 44 1.23 10.72 -15.23
C ILE A 44 0.55 11.61 -16.26
N ASN A 45 0.20 11.05 -17.42
CA ASN A 45 -0.53 11.82 -18.39
C ASN A 45 -2.03 11.83 -18.06
N ARG A 46 -2.73 12.84 -18.60
CA ARG A 46 -4.16 13.01 -18.38
C ARG A 46 -4.99 11.81 -18.86
N TRP A 47 -4.54 11.17 -19.92
CA TRP A 47 -5.22 10.02 -20.48
C TRP A 47 -5.25 8.85 -19.48
N THR A 48 -4.14 8.59 -18.81
CA THR A 48 -4.08 7.58 -17.75
C THR A 48 -5.03 7.93 -16.60
N MET A 49 -5.09 9.22 -16.22
CA MET A 49 -6.02 9.68 -15.19
C MET A 49 -7.48 9.44 -15.60
N SER A 50 -7.81 9.77 -16.84
CA SER A 50 -9.14 9.54 -17.39
C SER A 50 -9.50 8.05 -17.40
N LYS A 51 -8.56 7.19 -17.77
CA LYS A 51 -8.78 5.74 -17.83
C LYS A 51 -9.16 5.18 -16.46
N ILE A 52 -8.44 5.55 -15.41
CA ILE A 52 -8.75 5.02 -14.08
C ILE A 52 -10.12 5.50 -13.60
N GLU A 53 -10.47 6.76 -13.84
CA GLU A 53 -11.78 7.30 -13.43
C GLU A 53 -12.91 6.63 -14.21
N ASN A 54 -12.65 6.17 -15.41
CA ASN A 54 -13.61 5.44 -16.24
C ASN A 54 -13.68 3.94 -15.94
N GLY A 55 -12.93 3.47 -14.95
CA GLY A 55 -12.97 2.08 -14.53
C GLY A 55 -12.12 1.14 -15.37
N GLU A 56 -11.15 1.66 -16.09
CA GLU A 56 -10.21 0.83 -16.85
C GLU A 56 -9.02 0.41 -15.98
N PRO A 57 -8.47 -0.79 -16.21
CA PRO A 57 -7.31 -1.26 -15.46
C PRO A 57 -6.09 -0.38 -15.71
N ILE A 58 -5.37 -0.04 -14.65
CA ILE A 58 -4.09 0.66 -14.73
C ILE A 58 -3.09 -0.05 -13.84
N SER A 59 -1.82 0.32 -13.98
CA SER A 59 -0.78 -0.26 -13.15
C SER A 59 -0.94 0.18 -11.69
N LEU A 60 -0.46 -0.66 -10.79
CA LEU A 60 -0.47 -0.34 -9.37
C LEU A 60 0.35 0.91 -9.06
N ILE A 61 1.47 1.10 -9.76
CA ILE A 61 2.29 2.30 -9.56
C ILE A 61 1.54 3.57 -9.94
N SER A 62 0.76 3.53 -11.02
CA SER A 62 -0.06 4.69 -11.40
C SER A 62 -1.12 5.00 -10.33
N LEU A 63 -1.74 3.99 -9.75
CA LEU A 63 -2.67 4.17 -8.65
C LEU A 63 -2.00 4.85 -7.46
N ILE A 64 -0.82 4.39 -7.08
CA ILE A 64 -0.06 4.98 -5.96
C ILE A 64 0.27 6.44 -6.25
N GLN A 65 0.69 6.75 -7.47
CA GLN A 65 1.01 8.12 -7.87
C GLN A 65 -0.21 9.05 -7.78
N ILE A 66 -1.38 8.55 -8.18
CA ILE A 66 -2.63 9.31 -8.07
C ILE A 66 -3.02 9.53 -6.61
N LEU A 67 -2.95 8.50 -5.79
CA LEU A 67 -3.25 8.62 -4.36
C LEU A 67 -2.31 9.62 -3.68
N ARG A 68 -1.06 9.64 -4.06
CA ARG A 68 -0.10 10.61 -3.54
C ARG A 68 -0.47 12.03 -3.94
N ALA A 69 -0.85 12.23 -5.20
CA ALA A 69 -1.26 13.54 -5.72
C ALA A 69 -2.50 14.07 -5.01
N LEU A 70 -3.38 13.20 -4.56
CA LEU A 70 -4.63 13.56 -3.87
C LEU A 70 -4.50 13.51 -2.35
N ASN A 71 -3.31 13.27 -1.82
CA ASN A 71 -3.06 13.13 -0.38
C ASN A 71 -3.89 12.01 0.27
N LEU A 72 -4.06 10.90 -0.44
CA LEU A 72 -4.87 9.76 -0.02
C LEU A 72 -4.04 8.51 0.28
N LEU A 73 -2.73 8.65 0.48
CA LEU A 73 -1.89 7.47 0.76
C LEU A 73 -2.28 6.74 2.03
N ASP A 74 -2.99 7.40 2.93
CA ASP A 74 -3.46 6.79 4.17
C ASP A 74 -4.41 5.62 3.93
N VAL A 75 -5.11 5.58 2.78
CA VAL A 75 -5.96 4.43 2.47
C VAL A 75 -5.17 3.13 2.34
N LEU A 76 -3.85 3.24 2.11
CA LEU A 76 -2.97 2.10 2.00
C LEU A 76 -2.52 1.54 3.36
N ASN A 77 -2.92 2.16 4.46
CA ASN A 77 -2.51 1.72 5.79
C ASN A 77 -2.93 0.28 6.09
N ILE A 78 -4.01 -0.19 5.46
CA ILE A 78 -4.47 -1.55 5.62
C ILE A 78 -3.42 -2.57 5.15
N PHE A 79 -2.53 -2.17 4.24
CA PHE A 79 -1.47 -3.04 3.74
C PHE A 79 -0.24 -3.08 4.63
N LYS A 80 -0.14 -2.19 5.60
CA LYS A 80 0.92 -2.28 6.59
C LYS A 80 0.58 -3.44 7.52
N THR A 81 1.35 -4.50 7.39
CA THR A 81 1.19 -5.63 8.27
C THR A 81 1.67 -5.24 9.66
N GLN A 82 0.75 -4.73 10.46
CA GLN A 82 0.95 -4.73 11.89
C GLN A 82 0.65 -6.14 12.35
N ILE A 83 1.68 -6.95 12.35
CA ILE A 83 1.57 -8.25 12.98
C ILE A 83 1.47 -7.97 14.47
N GLN A 84 0.23 -7.94 14.99
CA GLN A 84 0.03 -8.04 16.43
C GLN A 84 0.38 -9.46 16.82
N GLN A 85 1.65 -9.65 17.12
CA GLN A 85 2.11 -10.94 17.58
C GLN A 85 1.65 -11.19 18.99
N SER A 86 1.21 -12.42 19.25
CA SER A 86 0.94 -12.83 20.62
C SER A 86 2.22 -12.69 21.45
N PRO A 87 2.11 -12.52 22.77
CA PRO A 87 3.31 -12.46 23.62
C PRO A 87 4.26 -13.63 23.43
N LEU A 88 3.73 -14.81 23.15
CA LEU A 88 4.54 -15.99 22.90
C LEU A 88 5.34 -15.87 21.60
N GLU A 89 4.74 -15.36 20.54
CA GLU A 89 5.42 -15.12 19.27
C GLU A 89 6.49 -14.06 19.38
N LEU A 90 6.22 -12.99 20.13
CA LEU A 90 7.21 -11.96 20.40
C LEU A 90 8.41 -12.53 21.17
N ALA A 91 8.17 -13.37 22.15
CA ALA A 91 9.23 -14.01 22.91
C ALA A 91 10.09 -14.90 22.02
N LYS A 92 9.47 -15.65 21.12
CA LYS A 92 10.22 -16.47 20.14
C LYS A 92 11.09 -15.65 19.23
N LEU A 93 10.58 -14.53 18.74
CA LEU A 93 11.34 -13.64 17.86
C LEU A 93 12.51 -13.00 18.58
N GLU A 94 12.33 -12.55 19.80
CA GLU A 94 13.40 -11.99 20.62
C GLU A 94 14.49 -13.03 20.88
N LYS A 95 14.08 -14.25 21.18
CA LYS A 95 15.03 -15.36 21.38
C LYS A 95 15.84 -15.64 20.12
N GLN A 96 15.19 -15.64 18.95
CA GLN A 96 15.88 -15.82 17.69
C GLN A 96 16.88 -14.68 17.42
N LYS A 97 16.51 -13.46 17.69
CA LYS A 97 17.39 -12.30 17.55
C LYS A 97 18.61 -12.40 18.47
N ARG A 98 18.40 -12.82 19.71
CA ARG A 98 19.49 -13.02 20.67
C ARG A 98 20.45 -14.11 20.21
N GLN A 99 19.93 -15.21 19.69
CA GLN A 99 20.74 -16.30 19.17
C GLN A 99 21.59 -15.84 17.98
N ARG A 100 21.01 -15.07 17.06
CA ARG A 100 21.75 -14.51 15.93
C ARG A 100 22.84 -13.54 16.38
N ALA A 101 22.53 -12.66 17.31
CA ALA A 101 23.51 -11.72 17.84
C ALA A 101 24.64 -12.43 18.56
N SER A 102 24.32 -13.47 19.34
CA SER A 102 25.32 -14.29 20.04
C SER A 102 26.23 -15.00 19.05
N THR A 103 25.68 -15.62 18.01
CA THR A 103 26.46 -16.31 16.98
C THR A 103 27.37 -15.32 16.24
N ASN A 104 26.88 -14.15 15.88
CA ASN A 104 27.68 -13.13 15.23
C ASN A 104 28.80 -12.63 16.11
N ASN A 105 28.56 -12.45 17.40
CA ASN A 105 29.57 -12.05 18.36
C ASN A 105 30.66 -13.11 18.52
N ASP A 106 30.29 -14.40 18.56
CA ASP A 106 31.24 -15.49 18.65
C ASP A 106 32.12 -15.58 17.42
N ILE A 107 31.53 -15.40 16.22
CA ILE A 107 32.31 -15.36 14.98
C ILE A 107 33.27 -14.20 14.97
N ASN A 108 32.85 -13.02 15.39
CA ASN A 108 33.73 -11.85 15.47
C ASN A 108 34.84 -12.03 16.48
N LYS A 109 34.56 -12.66 17.61
CA LYS A 109 35.61 -12.97 18.62
C LYS A 109 36.61 -13.95 18.08
N GLN A 110 36.18 -14.99 17.35
CA GLN A 110 37.08 -15.95 16.73
C GLN A 110 37.98 -15.28 15.68
N ASN A 111 37.40 -14.43 14.85
CA ASN A 111 38.14 -13.68 13.84
C ASN A 111 39.16 -12.73 14.48
N LYS A 112 38.81 -12.10 15.59
CA LYS A 112 39.72 -11.23 16.33
C LYS A 112 40.86 -12.02 17.00
N SER A 113 40.62 -13.25 17.42
CA SER A 113 41.66 -14.07 18.06
C SER A 113 42.66 -14.65 17.06
N GLU A 114 42.33 -14.69 15.77
CA GLU A 114 43.22 -15.12 14.70
C GLU A 114 44.14 -14.01 14.21
N TRP A 115 43.97 -12.82 14.71
CA TRP A 115 44.77 -11.65 14.33
C TRP A 115 45.84 -11.47 15.37
#